data_8c4ba2d028cefe50cfaff96fb9c5787c
#
_entry.id   8c4ba2d028cefe50cfaff96fb9c5787c
#
_cell.length_a   1.000
_cell.length_b   1.000
_cell.length_c   1.000
_cell.angle_alpha   90.00
_cell.angle_beta   90.00
_cell.angle_gamma   90.00
#
_symmetry.space_group_name_H-M   'P 1'
#
loop_
_entity.id
_entity.type
_entity.pdbx_description
1 polymer ?
#
loop_
_entity_poly.entity_id
_entity_poly.type
_entity_poly.pdbx_seq_one_letter_code
_entity_poly.pdbx_strand_id
1 'polypeptide(L)'
;MSWDLDENKKKMLIRSMIALAVIAVAAGVITNIITQQARAQDPVYQCIESDNLPYQAYVTISVSINGQPIEVPANIGMQENCLRPIHTHDNSGLIHIVYDRPYDFKLGHFLWYWGFDIQKYDATTYVNGIQHERYLDTVLRDGMSIIIDFKSKPSGII
;
A
#
# COMPACT_ATOMS: atom_id res chain seq x y z
N MET A 1 -1.42 32.55 -46.29
CA MET A 1 -2.80 32.06 -46.09
C MET A 1 -3.22 32.48 -44.70
N SER A 2 -3.91 33.62 -44.58
CA SER A 2 -4.31 34.23 -43.32
C SER A 2 -5.59 33.53 -42.83
N TRP A 3 -5.51 32.80 -41.73
CA TRP A 3 -6.66 32.19 -41.06
C TRP A 3 -7.35 33.23 -40.19
N ASP A 4 -8.04 34.19 -40.80
CA ASP A 4 -8.92 35.10 -40.09
C ASP A 4 -10.22 34.36 -39.74
N LEU A 5 -10.22 33.77 -38.54
CA LEU A 5 -11.44 33.25 -37.94
C LEU A 5 -12.37 34.41 -37.57
N ASP A 6 -13.60 34.39 -38.09
CA ASP A 6 -14.66 35.32 -37.71
C ASP A 6 -14.75 35.48 -36.18
N GLU A 7 -14.88 36.71 -35.70
CA GLU A 7 -14.95 37.09 -34.28
C GLU A 7 -15.94 36.22 -33.46
N ASN A 8 -17.05 35.85 -34.06
CA ASN A 8 -18.06 34.99 -33.43
C ASN A 8 -17.56 33.55 -33.22
N LYS A 9 -16.79 33.03 -34.18
CA LYS A 9 -16.15 31.71 -34.09
C LYS A 9 -15.06 31.70 -33.01
N LYS A 10 -14.25 32.76 -32.89
CA LYS A 10 -13.27 32.92 -31.85
C LYS A 10 -13.93 32.93 -30.47
N LYS A 11 -14.99 33.70 -30.27
CA LYS A 11 -15.75 33.74 -28.99
C LYS A 11 -16.37 32.39 -28.64
N MET A 12 -16.88 31.66 -29.60
CA MET A 12 -17.45 30.32 -29.42
C MET A 12 -16.36 29.31 -29.01
N LEU A 13 -15.18 29.32 -29.66
CA LEU A 13 -14.05 28.49 -29.33
C LEU A 13 -13.54 28.76 -27.92
N ILE A 14 -13.39 30.04 -27.55
CA ILE A 14 -12.94 30.41 -26.19
C ILE A 14 -13.95 29.92 -25.14
N ARG A 15 -15.25 30.09 -25.37
CA ARG A 15 -16.29 29.61 -24.44
C ARG A 15 -16.26 28.06 -24.29
N SER A 16 -16.09 27.35 -25.39
CA SER A 16 -15.99 25.89 -25.37
C SER A 16 -14.71 25.40 -24.64
N MET A 17 -13.59 26.09 -24.83
CA MET A 17 -12.35 25.77 -24.11
C MET A 17 -12.48 26.02 -22.60
N ILE A 18 -13.10 27.14 -22.21
CA ILE A 18 -13.37 27.45 -20.80
C ILE A 18 -14.28 26.38 -20.19
N ALA A 19 -15.36 26.01 -20.89
CA ALA A 19 -16.27 24.98 -20.41
C ALA A 19 -15.57 23.61 -20.24
N LEU A 20 -14.73 23.21 -21.18
CA LEU A 20 -13.93 21.98 -21.07
C LEU A 20 -12.94 22.05 -19.91
N ALA A 21 -12.27 23.17 -19.70
CA ALA A 21 -11.36 23.37 -18.58
C ALA A 21 -12.09 23.26 -17.23
N VAL A 22 -13.28 23.86 -17.09
CA VAL A 22 -14.10 23.76 -15.88
C VAL A 22 -14.53 22.32 -15.62
N ILE A 23 -14.97 21.60 -16.65
CA ILE A 23 -15.36 20.18 -16.52
C ILE A 23 -14.16 19.33 -16.09
N ALA A 24 -12.98 19.54 -16.67
CA ALA A 24 -11.78 18.79 -16.32
C ALA A 24 -11.37 19.03 -14.86
N VAL A 25 -11.41 20.28 -14.38
CA VAL A 25 -11.13 20.62 -12.98
C VAL A 25 -12.16 19.99 -12.04
N ALA A 26 -13.46 20.09 -12.37
CA ALA A 26 -14.52 19.48 -11.58
C ALA A 26 -14.37 17.96 -11.49
N ALA A 27 -14.08 17.28 -12.58
CA ALA A 27 -13.83 15.85 -12.63
C ALA A 27 -12.63 15.47 -11.74
N GLY A 28 -11.54 16.23 -11.80
CA GLY A 28 -10.35 16.01 -10.95
C GLY A 28 -10.66 16.14 -9.45
N VAL A 29 -11.44 17.15 -9.05
CA VAL A 29 -11.85 17.37 -7.66
C VAL A 29 -12.75 16.23 -7.18
N ILE A 30 -13.74 15.83 -7.97
CA ILE A 30 -14.66 14.72 -7.63
C ILE A 30 -13.89 13.42 -7.46
N THR A 31 -12.98 13.11 -8.38
CA THR A 31 -12.15 11.90 -8.31
C THR A 31 -11.30 11.88 -7.04
N ASN A 32 -10.73 13.03 -6.67
CA ASN A 32 -9.92 13.15 -5.45
C ASN A 32 -10.76 12.92 -4.18
N ILE A 33 -11.95 13.50 -4.11
CA ILE A 33 -12.87 13.31 -2.97
C ILE A 33 -13.27 11.84 -2.83
N ILE A 34 -13.66 11.19 -3.93
CA ILE A 34 -14.07 9.77 -3.93
C ILE A 34 -12.92 8.88 -3.46
N THR A 35 -11.69 9.11 -3.95
CA THR A 35 -10.52 8.31 -3.55
C THR A 35 -10.15 8.53 -2.09
N GLN A 36 -10.25 9.73 -1.55
CA GLN A 36 -10.02 9.98 -0.14
C GLN A 36 -11.06 9.29 0.76
N GLN A 37 -12.34 9.34 0.39
CA GLN A 37 -13.40 8.65 1.14
C GLN A 37 -13.23 7.12 1.09
N ALA A 38 -12.88 6.56 -0.07
CA ALA A 38 -12.63 5.13 -0.20
C ALA A 38 -11.46 4.68 0.69
N ARG A 39 -10.37 5.45 0.74
CA ARG A 39 -9.23 5.16 1.64
C ARG A 39 -9.60 5.27 3.12
N ALA A 40 -10.41 6.25 3.49
CA ALA A 40 -10.83 6.42 4.89
C ALA A 40 -11.69 5.26 5.40
N GLN A 41 -12.38 4.55 4.51
CA GLN A 41 -13.20 3.37 4.85
C GLN A 41 -12.44 2.05 4.78
N ASP A 42 -11.26 2.02 4.13
CA ASP A 42 -10.45 0.82 4.04
C ASP A 42 -9.72 0.56 5.37
N PRO A 43 -9.94 -0.62 6.00
CA PRO A 43 -9.28 -1.00 7.25
C PRO A 43 -7.76 -0.84 7.25
N VAL A 44 -7.12 -0.98 6.10
CA VAL A 44 -5.67 -0.79 5.95
C VAL A 44 -5.23 0.63 6.34
N TYR A 45 -6.07 1.64 6.13
CA TYR A 45 -5.72 3.03 6.46
C TYR A 45 -6.27 3.51 7.81
N GLN A 46 -7.00 2.66 8.53
CA GLN A 46 -7.60 3.01 9.82
C GLN A 46 -6.61 2.83 10.97
N CYS A 47 -6.83 3.57 12.03
CA CYS A 47 -6.18 3.33 13.33
C CYS A 47 -7.14 2.54 14.20
N ILE A 48 -6.62 1.58 14.95
CA ILE A 48 -7.36 0.87 15.97
C ILE A 48 -7.13 1.51 17.35
N GLU A 49 -8.10 1.37 18.23
CA GLU A 49 -8.04 1.97 19.58
C GLU A 49 -7.23 1.13 20.57
N SER A 50 -7.09 -0.16 20.32
CA SER A 50 -6.48 -1.12 21.24
C SER A 50 -6.02 -2.38 20.54
N ASP A 51 -5.00 -3.04 21.09
CA ASP A 51 -4.55 -4.39 20.72
C ASP A 51 -5.51 -5.50 21.15
N ASN A 52 -6.53 -5.18 21.92
CA ASN A 52 -7.48 -6.17 22.45
C ASN A 52 -8.82 -6.10 21.74
N LEU A 53 -8.81 -6.26 20.41
CA LEU A 53 -10.02 -6.36 19.60
C LEU A 53 -10.39 -7.83 19.34
N PRO A 54 -11.63 -8.12 18.94
CA PRO A 54 -12.15 -9.48 18.81
C PRO A 54 -11.42 -10.37 17.80
N TYR A 55 -10.92 -9.80 16.71
CA TYR A 55 -10.13 -10.53 15.73
C TYR A 55 -8.65 -10.31 15.96
N GLN A 56 -7.93 -11.40 16.24
CA GLN A 56 -6.48 -11.40 16.41
C GLN A 56 -5.88 -12.55 15.60
N ALA A 57 -4.77 -12.27 14.93
CA ALA A 57 -3.96 -13.26 14.23
C ALA A 57 -2.48 -12.91 14.35
N TYR A 58 -1.62 -13.92 14.38
CA TYR A 58 -0.20 -13.79 14.56
C TYR A 58 0.53 -14.48 13.41
N VAL A 59 1.44 -13.76 12.76
CA VAL A 59 2.19 -14.26 11.61
C VAL A 59 3.67 -14.04 11.86
N THR A 60 4.49 -15.07 11.70
CA THR A 60 5.95 -14.93 11.80
C THR A 60 6.54 -14.66 10.43
N ILE A 61 7.37 -13.64 10.32
CA ILE A 61 8.09 -13.30 9.08
C ILE A 61 9.60 -13.32 9.31
N SER A 62 10.33 -13.93 8.38
CA SER A 62 11.79 -13.88 8.31
C SER A 62 12.19 -13.30 6.97
N VAL A 63 13.07 -12.32 6.96
CA VAL A 63 13.49 -11.61 5.76
C VAL A 63 15.00 -11.67 5.60
N SER A 64 15.47 -11.94 4.37
CA SER A 64 16.88 -11.84 3.99
C SER A 64 17.03 -10.97 2.75
N ILE A 65 18.21 -10.35 2.62
CA ILE A 65 18.63 -9.63 1.41
C ILE A 65 19.93 -10.25 0.93
N ASN A 66 19.93 -10.77 -0.30
CA ASN A 66 21.06 -11.49 -0.89
C ASN A 66 21.58 -12.62 0.02
N GLY A 67 20.65 -13.33 0.67
CA GLY A 67 20.94 -14.44 1.59
C GLY A 67 21.41 -13.99 2.99
N GLN A 68 21.50 -12.70 3.27
CA GLN A 68 21.85 -12.18 4.60
C GLN A 68 20.57 -11.84 5.37
N PRO A 69 20.33 -12.44 6.55
CA PRO A 69 19.17 -12.11 7.37
C PRO A 69 19.17 -10.63 7.76
N ILE A 70 17.99 -10.02 7.72
CA ILE A 70 17.77 -8.67 8.23
C ILE A 70 16.72 -8.71 9.34
N GLU A 71 16.88 -7.85 10.33
CA GLU A 71 15.88 -7.68 11.37
C GLU A 71 14.64 -6.99 10.83
N VAL A 72 13.48 -7.49 11.21
CA VAL A 72 12.21 -6.81 11.02
C VAL A 72 12.11 -5.76 12.13
N PRO A 73 11.97 -4.46 11.82
CA PRO A 73 11.95 -3.44 12.86
C PRO A 73 10.79 -3.61 13.84
N ALA A 74 11.00 -3.22 15.07
CA ALA A 74 9.92 -2.99 16.03
C ALA A 74 9.06 -1.80 15.60
N ASN A 75 7.82 -1.76 16.08
CA ASN A 75 6.89 -0.64 15.94
C ASN A 75 6.48 -0.32 14.49
N ILE A 76 6.62 -1.27 13.54
CA ILE A 76 6.00 -1.14 12.23
C ILE A 76 4.49 -1.00 12.44
N GLY A 77 3.85 -0.05 11.75
CA GLY A 77 2.41 0.21 11.91
C GLY A 77 2.04 0.95 13.19
N MET A 78 3.01 1.35 14.02
CA MET A 78 2.81 2.15 15.21
C MET A 78 3.27 3.58 14.98
N GLN A 79 2.40 4.54 15.20
CA GLN A 79 2.69 5.98 15.15
C GLN A 79 2.17 6.62 16.44
N GLU A 80 2.65 7.82 16.78
CA GLU A 80 2.39 8.52 18.04
C GLU A 80 0.90 8.54 18.46
N ASN A 81 -0.01 8.62 17.49
CA ASN A 81 -1.46 8.66 17.74
C ASN A 81 -2.25 7.67 16.87
N CYS A 82 -1.59 6.64 16.36
CA CYS A 82 -2.23 5.67 15.46
C CYS A 82 -1.59 4.30 15.56
N LEU A 83 -2.33 3.34 16.05
CA LEU A 83 -1.99 1.93 15.96
C LEU A 83 -2.69 1.35 14.72
N ARG A 84 -1.92 0.79 13.79
CA ARG A 84 -2.47 0.15 12.59
C ARG A 84 -2.93 -1.28 12.91
N PRO A 85 -3.92 -1.79 12.18
CA PRO A 85 -4.38 -3.18 12.34
C PRO A 85 -3.28 -4.24 12.14
N ILE A 86 -2.23 -3.92 11.38
CA ILE A 86 -1.06 -4.77 11.18
C ILE A 86 0.15 -4.04 11.75
N HIS A 87 0.79 -4.62 12.74
CA HIS A 87 1.92 -3.98 13.43
C HIS A 87 2.89 -4.99 14.04
N THR A 88 4.05 -4.51 14.48
CA THR A 88 5.05 -5.28 15.25
C THR A 88 5.35 -4.56 16.55
N HIS A 89 5.58 -5.32 17.63
CA HIS A 89 6.00 -4.75 18.91
C HIS A 89 7.53 -4.77 19.11
N ASP A 90 8.17 -5.77 18.55
CA ASP A 90 9.61 -6.01 18.70
C ASP A 90 10.26 -6.45 17.38
N ASN A 91 11.55 -6.81 17.44
CA ASN A 91 12.33 -7.22 16.28
C ASN A 91 12.27 -8.74 16.01
N SER A 92 11.38 -9.47 16.65
CA SER A 92 11.26 -10.94 16.50
C SER A 92 10.75 -11.36 15.12
N GLY A 93 10.17 -10.43 14.35
CA GLY A 93 9.46 -10.74 13.12
C GLY A 93 8.04 -11.27 13.36
N LEU A 94 7.51 -11.13 14.59
CA LEU A 94 6.11 -11.44 14.86
C LEU A 94 5.21 -10.27 14.46
N ILE A 95 4.37 -10.50 13.48
CA ILE A 95 3.36 -9.56 13.01
C ILE A 95 2.07 -9.80 13.78
N HIS A 96 1.56 -8.76 14.43
CA HIS A 96 0.25 -8.75 15.05
C HIS A 96 -0.78 -8.20 14.06
N ILE A 97 -1.88 -8.90 13.91
CA ILE A 97 -3.03 -8.49 13.11
C ILE A 97 -4.22 -8.42 14.05
N VAL A 98 -4.70 -7.21 14.29
CA VAL A 98 -5.76 -6.94 15.27
C VAL A 98 -6.82 -6.05 14.64
N TYR A 99 -8.08 -6.46 14.69
CA TYR A 99 -9.18 -5.68 14.14
C TYR A 99 -10.53 -6.03 14.80
N ASP A 100 -11.57 -5.27 14.49
CA ASP A 100 -12.91 -5.49 15.04
C ASP A 100 -13.59 -6.75 14.48
N ARG A 101 -13.20 -7.17 13.28
CA ARG A 101 -13.74 -8.32 12.54
C ARG A 101 -12.69 -8.93 11.60
N PRO A 102 -12.90 -10.17 11.13
CA PRO A 102 -12.04 -10.74 10.10
C PRO A 102 -11.96 -9.84 8.86
N TYR A 103 -10.75 -9.58 8.39
CA TYR A 103 -10.47 -8.84 7.17
C TYR A 103 -9.26 -9.44 6.46
N ASP A 104 -9.24 -9.37 5.13
CA ASP A 104 -8.17 -9.95 4.32
C ASP A 104 -6.94 -9.01 4.24
N PHE A 105 -6.27 -8.84 5.39
CA PHE A 105 -4.99 -8.13 5.41
C PHE A 105 -3.95 -8.94 4.64
N LYS A 106 -3.16 -8.24 3.79
CA LYS A 106 -2.19 -8.84 2.89
C LYS A 106 -0.76 -8.54 3.34
N LEU A 107 0.18 -9.41 2.93
CA LEU A 107 1.61 -9.20 3.14
C LEU A 107 2.09 -7.87 2.53
N GLY A 108 1.54 -7.49 1.38
CA GLY A 108 1.82 -6.20 0.75
C GLY A 108 1.47 -5.00 1.64
N HIS A 109 0.40 -5.07 2.44
CA HIS A 109 0.05 -4.02 3.39
C HIS A 109 1.09 -3.90 4.50
N PHE A 110 1.61 -5.02 5.01
CA PHE A 110 2.68 -5.03 6.02
C PHE A 110 3.97 -4.41 5.48
N LEU A 111 4.42 -4.84 4.30
CA LEU A 111 5.63 -4.31 3.67
C LEU A 111 5.50 -2.82 3.35
N TRP A 112 4.30 -2.36 3.03
CA TRP A 112 4.01 -0.95 2.83
C TRP A 112 4.11 -0.15 4.14
N TYR A 113 3.58 -0.66 5.25
CA TYR A 113 3.72 -0.03 6.56
C TYR A 113 5.18 0.02 7.02
N TRP A 114 5.95 -1.02 6.71
CA TRP A 114 7.39 -1.04 6.96
C TRP A 114 8.14 0.03 6.14
N GLY A 115 7.57 0.48 5.01
CA GLY A 115 8.27 1.34 4.07
C GLY A 115 9.38 0.60 3.30
N PHE A 116 9.29 -0.72 3.20
CA PHE A 116 10.27 -1.53 2.50
C PHE A 116 10.17 -1.30 0.99
N ASP A 117 11.28 -0.87 0.35
CA ASP A 117 11.32 -0.58 -1.08
C ASP A 117 11.46 -1.86 -1.91
N ILE A 118 10.33 -2.55 -2.10
CA ILE A 118 10.26 -3.81 -2.85
C ILE A 118 10.68 -3.65 -4.32
N GLN A 119 10.67 -2.45 -4.89
CA GLN A 119 10.98 -2.23 -6.31
C GLN A 119 12.45 -2.48 -6.63
N LYS A 120 13.33 -2.36 -5.62
CA LYS A 120 14.77 -2.59 -5.76
C LYS A 120 15.16 -4.07 -5.82
N TYR A 121 14.21 -4.97 -5.57
CA TYR A 121 14.51 -6.38 -5.36
C TYR A 121 13.61 -7.29 -6.20
N ASP A 122 14.14 -8.46 -6.53
CA ASP A 122 13.37 -9.64 -6.89
C ASP A 122 13.17 -10.47 -5.62
N ALA A 123 11.97 -10.99 -5.41
CA ALA A 123 11.63 -11.72 -4.19
C ALA A 123 11.35 -13.18 -4.46
N THR A 124 11.92 -14.06 -3.64
CA THR A 124 11.49 -15.45 -3.51
C THR A 124 10.82 -15.61 -2.15
N THR A 125 9.57 -16.02 -2.14
CA THR A 125 8.77 -16.07 -0.91
C THR A 125 8.21 -17.47 -0.70
N TYR A 126 8.29 -17.93 0.55
CA TYR A 126 7.69 -19.17 1.01
C TYR A 126 6.68 -18.87 2.10
N VAL A 127 5.50 -19.45 1.99
CA VAL A 127 4.42 -19.38 3.00
C VAL A 127 4.18 -20.79 3.49
N ASN A 128 4.42 -21.06 4.77
CA ASN A 128 4.37 -22.39 5.36
C ASN A 128 5.18 -23.43 4.57
N GLY A 129 6.34 -23.02 4.04
CA GLY A 129 7.24 -23.86 3.25
C GLY A 129 6.87 -24.01 1.77
N ILE A 130 5.78 -23.45 1.30
CA ILE A 130 5.34 -23.49 -0.11
C ILE A 130 5.68 -22.17 -0.79
N GLN A 131 6.32 -22.23 -1.96
CA GLN A 131 6.68 -21.03 -2.71
C GLN A 131 5.45 -20.32 -3.27
N HIS A 132 5.43 -18.99 -3.12
CA HIS A 132 4.38 -18.10 -3.59
C HIS A 132 4.92 -17.04 -4.55
N GLU A 133 4.45 -17.02 -5.81
CA GLU A 133 4.89 -16.04 -6.81
C GLU A 133 4.29 -14.65 -6.55
N ARG A 134 2.99 -14.59 -6.21
CA ARG A 134 2.28 -13.33 -5.91
C ARG A 134 2.24 -13.05 -4.42
N TYR A 135 3.40 -12.98 -3.80
CA TYR A 135 3.53 -12.88 -2.34
C TYR A 135 2.85 -11.64 -1.73
N LEU A 136 2.82 -10.50 -2.46
CA LEU A 136 2.16 -9.28 -1.97
C LEU A 136 0.65 -9.47 -1.77
N ASP A 137 0.03 -10.35 -2.54
CA ASP A 137 -1.40 -10.68 -2.43
C ASP A 137 -1.69 -11.77 -1.38
N THR A 138 -0.68 -12.32 -0.73
CA THR A 138 -0.86 -13.34 0.31
C THR A 138 -1.66 -12.77 1.46
N VAL A 139 -2.84 -13.32 1.70
CA VAL A 139 -3.67 -12.95 2.85
C VAL A 139 -3.07 -13.55 4.11
N LEU A 140 -2.82 -12.70 5.08
CA LEU A 140 -2.22 -13.10 6.36
C LEU A 140 -3.27 -13.81 7.23
N ARG A 141 -2.93 -14.98 7.75
CA ARG A 141 -3.77 -15.80 8.61
C ARG A 141 -2.99 -16.21 9.86
N ASP A 142 -3.72 -16.49 10.94
CA ASP A 142 -3.10 -16.92 12.19
C ASP A 142 -2.22 -18.16 12.03
N GLY A 143 -1.09 -18.17 12.70
CA GLY A 143 -0.12 -19.26 12.68
C GLY A 143 0.71 -19.38 11.41
N MET A 144 0.60 -18.45 10.45
CA MET A 144 1.43 -18.47 9.24
C MET A 144 2.90 -18.20 9.55
N SER A 145 3.77 -18.90 8.80
CA SER A 145 5.21 -18.63 8.74
C SER A 145 5.58 -18.20 7.32
N ILE A 146 6.20 -17.03 7.20
CA ILE A 146 6.57 -16.42 5.92
C ILE A 146 8.08 -16.22 5.90
N ILE A 147 8.74 -16.70 4.84
CA ILE A 147 10.16 -16.47 4.59
C ILE A 147 10.29 -15.73 3.26
N ILE A 148 10.97 -14.59 3.26
CA ILE A 148 11.22 -13.82 2.04
C ILE A 148 12.73 -13.64 1.87
N ASP A 149 13.25 -14.06 0.71
CA ASP A 149 14.60 -13.74 0.27
C ASP A 149 14.55 -12.72 -0.88
N PHE A 150 15.04 -11.54 -0.62
CA PHE A 150 15.16 -10.45 -1.59
C PHE A 150 16.52 -10.48 -2.26
N LYS A 151 16.54 -10.45 -3.58
CA LYS A 151 17.77 -10.30 -4.37
C LYS A 151 17.79 -8.93 -5.02
N SER A 152 18.86 -8.17 -4.77
CA SER A 152 19.05 -6.86 -5.36
C SER A 152 19.04 -6.95 -6.89
N LYS A 153 18.20 -6.15 -7.53
CA LYS A 153 18.21 -6.01 -8.99
C LYS A 153 19.51 -5.35 -9.41
N PRO A 154 20.11 -5.75 -10.53
CA PRO A 154 21.27 -5.04 -11.06
C PRO A 154 20.90 -3.58 -11.26
N SER A 155 21.73 -2.66 -10.71
CA SER A 155 21.59 -1.23 -10.97
C SER A 155 21.76 -1.02 -12.47
N GLY A 156 20.67 -0.67 -13.16
CA GLY A 156 20.77 -0.30 -14.56
C GLY A 156 21.71 0.91 -14.66
N ILE A 157 22.86 0.71 -15.28
CA ILE A 157 23.72 1.80 -15.70
C ILE A 157 22.94 2.52 -16.79
N ILE A 158 22.41 3.70 -16.47
CA ILE A 158 21.86 4.66 -17.43
C ILE A 158 23.03 5.43 -18.05
#